data_6b61ffd2fa6c9b6a14d48e671a7a24f3
#
_entry.id   6b61ffd2fa6c9b6a14d48e671a7a24f3
#
_cell.length_a   1.000
_cell.length_b   1.000
_cell.length_c   1.000
_cell.angle_alpha   90.00
_cell.angle_beta   90.00
_cell.angle_gamma   90.00
#
_symmetry.space_group_name_H-M   'P 1'
#
loop_
_entity.id
_entity.type
_entity.pdbx_description
1 polymer ?
#
loop_
_entity_poly.entity_id
_entity_poly.type
_entity_poly.pdbx_seq_one_letter_code
_entity_poly.pdbx_strand_id
1 'polypeptide(L)'
;MQKARNYRNLILGCCMTGIAMLLAFFFLYHTYIQDIIYEERLNQMEEITRQMFQNLEDVIDSHWNRVTEECNYLRDANVQTTDELCKYMKKKYELSAYARQRITLMAVDSEGGYYTESGNRGLFRELDYFEESPEKISFVFDSMTDNQSKMVFLDRLPEPIHLQNGEKKTTILYFGIVQDMEQLNP
;
A
#
# COMPACT_ATOMS: atom_id res chain seq x y z
N MET A 1 -5.92 -70.70 -46.80
CA MET A 1 -5.21 -70.06 -45.71
C MET A 1 -4.82 -68.57 -45.99
N GLN A 2 -4.45 -68.17 -47.17
CA GLN A 2 -3.99 -66.82 -47.52
C GLN A 2 -5.07 -65.72 -47.37
N LYS A 3 -6.34 -65.96 -47.72
CA LYS A 3 -7.45 -65.03 -47.55
C LYS A 3 -7.68 -64.64 -46.08
N ALA A 4 -7.66 -65.58 -45.15
CA ALA A 4 -7.88 -65.32 -43.72
C ALA A 4 -6.75 -64.43 -43.12
N ARG A 5 -5.53 -64.58 -43.61
CA ARG A 5 -4.37 -63.77 -43.19
C ARG A 5 -4.49 -62.34 -43.69
N ASN A 6 -4.99 -62.13 -44.92
CA ASN A 6 -5.21 -60.79 -45.46
C ASN A 6 -6.29 -60.04 -44.71
N TYR A 7 -7.43 -60.70 -44.37
CA TYR A 7 -8.50 -60.08 -43.57
C TYR A 7 -8.02 -59.70 -42.18
N ARG A 8 -7.22 -60.53 -41.53
CA ARG A 8 -6.65 -60.24 -40.24
C ARG A 8 -5.73 -59.01 -40.27
N ASN A 9 -4.88 -58.90 -41.31
CA ASN A 9 -3.96 -57.77 -41.47
C ASN A 9 -4.74 -56.46 -41.80
N LEU A 10 -5.85 -56.56 -42.56
CA LEU A 10 -6.74 -55.42 -42.85
C LEU A 10 -7.41 -54.91 -41.58
N ILE A 11 -7.96 -55.80 -40.76
CA ILE A 11 -8.61 -55.47 -39.49
C ILE A 11 -7.59 -54.81 -38.52
N LEU A 12 -6.37 -55.38 -38.43
CA LEU A 12 -5.29 -54.83 -37.62
C LEU A 12 -4.88 -53.45 -38.09
N GLY A 13 -4.77 -53.24 -39.41
CA GLY A 13 -4.53 -51.92 -39.96
C GLY A 13 -5.57 -50.88 -39.63
N CYS A 14 -6.86 -51.23 -39.77
CA CYS A 14 -7.99 -50.35 -39.40
C CYS A 14 -8.00 -50.03 -37.89
N CYS A 15 -7.70 -51.01 -37.03
CA CYS A 15 -7.61 -50.77 -35.59
C CYS A 15 -6.45 -49.83 -35.24
N MET A 16 -5.29 -50.00 -35.83
CA MET A 16 -4.11 -49.17 -35.60
C MET A 16 -4.33 -47.72 -36.07
N THR A 17 -4.97 -47.52 -37.23
CA THR A 17 -5.31 -46.19 -37.71
C THR A 17 -6.36 -45.53 -36.84
N GLY A 18 -7.36 -46.28 -36.33
CA GLY A 18 -8.32 -45.77 -35.37
C GLY A 18 -7.70 -45.30 -34.05
N ILE A 19 -6.80 -46.12 -33.51
CA ILE A 19 -6.06 -45.73 -32.28
C ILE A 19 -5.20 -44.52 -32.53
N ALA A 20 -4.49 -44.44 -33.65
CA ALA A 20 -3.63 -43.29 -33.99
C ALA A 20 -4.45 -41.98 -34.10
N MET A 21 -5.64 -42.04 -34.72
CA MET A 21 -6.58 -40.91 -34.79
C MET A 21 -7.06 -40.48 -33.41
N LEU A 22 -7.41 -41.42 -32.55
CA LEU A 22 -7.87 -41.11 -31.18
C LEU A 22 -6.76 -40.44 -30.35
N LEU A 23 -5.53 -40.90 -30.48
CA LEU A 23 -4.36 -40.32 -29.83
C LEU A 23 -4.08 -38.91 -30.35
N ALA A 24 -4.17 -38.69 -31.67
CA ALA A 24 -4.00 -37.38 -32.27
C ALA A 24 -5.07 -36.39 -31.78
N PHE A 25 -6.36 -36.83 -31.76
CA PHE A 25 -7.44 -36.02 -31.20
C PHE A 25 -7.26 -35.70 -29.73
N PHE A 26 -6.84 -36.67 -28.93
CA PHE A 26 -6.56 -36.45 -27.51
C PHE A 26 -5.43 -35.43 -27.30
N PHE A 27 -4.39 -35.49 -28.13
CA PHE A 27 -3.25 -34.57 -28.02
C PHE A 27 -3.64 -33.15 -28.42
N LEU A 28 -4.40 -32.98 -29.51
CA LEU A 28 -4.93 -31.70 -29.95
C LEU A 28 -5.90 -31.10 -28.94
N TYR A 29 -6.78 -31.92 -28.37
CA TYR A 29 -7.72 -31.49 -27.33
C TYR A 29 -6.99 -31.02 -26.08
N HIS A 30 -5.97 -31.78 -25.64
CA HIS A 30 -5.18 -31.46 -24.46
C HIS A 30 -4.41 -30.14 -24.64
N THR A 31 -3.76 -29.91 -25.77
CA THR A 31 -3.07 -28.64 -26.05
C THR A 31 -4.05 -27.48 -26.10
N TYR A 32 -5.17 -27.63 -26.78
CA TYR A 32 -6.19 -26.59 -26.87
C TYR A 32 -6.78 -26.20 -25.50
N ILE A 33 -7.05 -27.18 -24.66
CA ILE A 33 -7.53 -26.91 -23.29
C ILE A 33 -6.48 -26.22 -22.43
N GLN A 34 -5.22 -26.62 -22.56
CA GLN A 34 -4.13 -25.96 -21.84
C GLN A 34 -3.97 -24.49 -22.23
N ASP A 35 -4.05 -24.19 -23.52
CA ASP A 35 -3.96 -22.80 -24.01
C ASP A 35 -5.11 -21.94 -23.46
N ILE A 36 -6.34 -22.46 -23.47
CA ILE A 36 -7.52 -21.75 -22.91
C ILE A 36 -7.34 -21.51 -21.41
N ILE A 37 -6.93 -22.53 -20.65
CA ILE A 37 -6.73 -22.39 -19.20
C ILE A 37 -5.61 -21.38 -18.92
N TYR A 38 -4.56 -21.36 -19.73
CA TYR A 38 -3.45 -20.44 -19.57
C TYR A 38 -3.90 -18.98 -19.82
N GLU A 39 -4.63 -18.73 -20.91
CA GLU A 39 -5.17 -17.41 -21.21
C GLU A 39 -6.16 -16.93 -20.14
N GLU A 40 -7.03 -17.80 -19.65
CA GLU A 40 -7.98 -17.45 -18.60
C GLU A 40 -7.27 -17.11 -17.29
N ARG A 41 -6.23 -17.86 -16.91
CA ARG A 41 -5.41 -17.54 -15.73
C ARG A 41 -4.67 -16.22 -15.88
N LEU A 42 -4.13 -15.91 -17.06
CA LEU A 42 -3.49 -14.62 -17.34
C LEU A 42 -4.47 -13.47 -17.16
N ASN A 43 -5.66 -13.59 -17.75
CA ASN A 43 -6.72 -12.59 -17.64
C ASN A 43 -7.18 -12.39 -16.19
N GLN A 44 -7.32 -13.48 -15.43
CA GLN A 44 -7.65 -13.41 -14.00
C GLN A 44 -6.55 -12.73 -13.19
N MET A 45 -5.27 -13.05 -13.46
CA MET A 45 -4.15 -12.38 -12.77
C MET A 45 -4.09 -10.90 -13.12
N GLU A 46 -4.32 -10.52 -14.36
CA GLU A 46 -4.35 -9.11 -14.79
C GLU A 46 -5.49 -8.36 -14.08
N GLU A 47 -6.68 -8.95 -14.03
CA GLU A 47 -7.84 -8.36 -13.34
C GLU A 47 -7.60 -8.22 -11.84
N ILE A 48 -7.06 -9.25 -11.17
CA ILE A 48 -6.68 -9.18 -9.75
C ILE A 48 -5.64 -8.07 -9.52
N THR A 49 -4.62 -8.02 -10.36
CA THR A 49 -3.58 -7.00 -10.26
C THR A 49 -4.16 -5.60 -10.42
N ARG A 50 -5.04 -5.40 -11.40
CA ARG A 50 -5.73 -4.13 -11.61
C ARG A 50 -6.58 -3.72 -10.42
N GLN A 51 -7.35 -4.66 -9.84
CA GLN A 51 -8.15 -4.40 -8.64
C GLN A 51 -7.28 -4.07 -7.43
N MET A 52 -6.15 -4.76 -7.26
CA MET A 52 -5.19 -4.44 -6.19
C MET A 52 -4.62 -3.02 -6.33
N PHE A 53 -4.24 -2.60 -7.54
CA PHE A 53 -3.76 -1.25 -7.79
C PHE A 53 -4.84 -0.19 -7.51
N GLN A 54 -6.07 -0.41 -7.97
CA GLN A 54 -7.19 0.50 -7.69
C GLN A 54 -7.45 0.62 -6.18
N ASN A 55 -7.50 -0.51 -5.47
CA ASN A 55 -7.68 -0.49 -4.01
C ASN A 55 -6.54 0.25 -3.30
N LEU A 56 -5.30 0.09 -3.75
CA LEU A 56 -4.15 0.79 -3.18
C LEU A 56 -4.24 2.30 -3.44
N GLU A 57 -4.62 2.71 -4.64
CA GLU A 57 -4.83 4.11 -5.01
C GLU A 57 -5.92 4.74 -4.15
N ASP A 58 -7.07 4.07 -3.99
CA ASP A 58 -8.17 4.53 -3.12
C ASP A 58 -7.73 4.69 -1.66
N VAL A 59 -6.90 3.77 -1.14
CA VAL A 59 -6.35 3.86 0.21
C VAL A 59 -5.41 5.06 0.35
N ILE A 60 -4.51 5.26 -0.61
CA ILE A 60 -3.58 6.40 -0.61
C ILE A 60 -4.34 7.71 -0.68
N ASP A 61 -5.34 7.83 -1.56
CA ASP A 61 -6.18 9.02 -1.68
C ASP A 61 -6.98 9.29 -0.41
N SER A 62 -7.49 8.24 0.22
CA SER A 62 -8.16 8.36 1.52
C SER A 62 -7.24 8.91 2.60
N HIS A 63 -5.96 8.49 2.64
CA HIS A 63 -4.97 9.03 3.57
C HIS A 63 -4.65 10.50 3.28
N TRP A 64 -4.47 10.88 2.02
CA TRP A 64 -4.23 12.28 1.65
C TRP A 64 -5.40 13.20 2.01
N ASN A 65 -6.63 12.76 1.76
CA ASN A 65 -7.82 13.51 2.16
C ASN A 65 -7.85 13.73 3.68
N ARG A 66 -7.55 12.68 4.45
CA ARG A 66 -7.46 12.76 5.92
C ARG A 66 -6.37 13.70 6.39
N VAL A 67 -5.18 13.66 5.78
CA VAL A 67 -4.09 14.59 6.11
C VAL A 67 -4.52 16.02 5.88
N THR A 68 -5.14 16.31 4.75
CA THR A 68 -5.63 17.66 4.42
C THR A 68 -6.68 18.14 5.43
N GLU A 69 -7.61 17.26 5.83
CA GLU A 69 -8.59 17.58 6.88
C GLU A 69 -7.92 17.88 8.23
N GLU A 70 -6.93 17.06 8.64
CA GLU A 70 -6.22 17.25 9.91
C GLU A 70 -5.36 18.52 9.90
N CYS A 71 -4.75 18.90 8.79
CA CYS A 71 -4.05 20.17 8.63
C CYS A 71 -5.01 21.37 8.86
N ASN A 72 -6.22 21.29 8.31
CA ASN A 72 -7.24 22.33 8.52
C ASN A 72 -7.69 22.39 9.99
N TYR A 73 -7.95 21.24 10.62
CA TYR A 73 -8.32 21.21 12.04
C TYR A 73 -7.20 21.71 12.96
N LEU A 74 -5.95 21.41 12.66
CA LEU A 74 -4.81 21.90 13.44
C LEU A 74 -4.70 23.42 13.36
N ARG A 75 -4.88 24.00 12.17
CA ARG A 75 -4.91 25.46 11.98
C ARG A 75 -5.98 26.12 12.82
N ASP A 76 -7.20 25.54 12.82
CA ASP A 76 -8.33 26.09 13.57
C ASP A 76 -8.18 25.92 15.10
N ALA A 77 -7.36 24.95 15.54
CA ALA A 77 -7.08 24.70 16.95
C ALA A 77 -6.22 25.78 17.63
N ASN A 78 -5.58 26.68 16.86
CA ASN A 78 -4.75 27.79 17.34
C ASN A 78 -3.73 27.38 18.42
N VAL A 79 -2.97 26.34 18.15
CA VAL A 79 -1.95 25.76 19.05
C VAL A 79 -0.75 26.70 19.14
N GLN A 80 -0.30 27.02 20.35
CA GLN A 80 0.79 27.97 20.59
C GLN A 80 2.05 27.35 21.20
N THR A 81 1.94 26.16 21.80
CA THR A 81 3.07 25.45 22.44
C THR A 81 3.18 24.01 21.96
N THR A 82 4.37 23.41 22.11
CA THR A 82 4.55 21.97 21.78
C THR A 82 3.71 21.07 22.66
N ASP A 83 3.51 21.44 23.91
CA ASP A 83 2.66 20.68 24.83
C ASP A 83 1.18 20.69 24.40
N GLU A 84 0.69 21.83 23.90
CA GLU A 84 -0.65 21.94 23.32
C GLU A 84 -0.76 21.13 22.02
N LEU A 85 0.27 21.15 21.17
CA LEU A 85 0.33 20.32 19.97
C LEU A 85 0.25 18.83 20.32
N CYS A 86 1.06 18.36 21.26
CA CYS A 86 1.02 16.98 21.71
C CYS A 86 -0.32 16.59 22.33
N LYS A 87 -0.92 17.48 23.13
CA LYS A 87 -2.27 17.28 23.70
C LYS A 87 -3.35 17.21 22.61
N TYR A 88 -3.24 18.07 21.60
CA TYR A 88 -4.14 18.04 20.45
C TYR A 88 -4.06 16.69 19.74
N MET A 89 -2.85 16.25 19.37
CA MET A 89 -2.63 14.96 18.70
C MET A 89 -3.10 13.79 19.54
N LYS A 90 -2.81 13.79 20.86
CA LYS A 90 -3.28 12.77 21.80
C LYS A 90 -4.80 12.69 21.87
N LYS A 91 -5.47 13.84 21.99
CA LYS A 91 -6.94 13.91 22.01
C LYS A 91 -7.55 13.34 20.72
N LYS A 92 -6.95 13.64 19.58
CA LYS A 92 -7.39 13.09 18.28
C LYS A 92 -7.18 11.58 18.22
N TYR A 93 -6.05 11.08 18.66
CA TYR A 93 -5.77 9.65 18.73
C TYR A 93 -6.79 8.91 19.61
N GLU A 94 -7.13 9.45 20.76
CA GLU A 94 -8.11 8.86 21.69
C GLU A 94 -9.55 8.85 21.12
N LEU A 95 -9.87 9.70 20.16
CA LEU A 95 -11.18 9.75 19.49
C LEU A 95 -11.35 8.60 18.48
N SER A 96 -11.36 7.38 18.99
CA SER A 96 -11.94 6.14 18.45
C SER A 96 -11.56 5.63 17.04
N ALA A 97 -11.48 6.46 16.01
CA ALA A 97 -11.20 6.02 14.64
C ALA A 97 -9.70 5.78 14.42
N TYR A 98 -8.86 6.67 14.93
CA TYR A 98 -7.40 6.58 14.80
C TYR A 98 -6.81 5.42 15.58
N ALA A 99 -7.23 5.26 16.85
CA ALA A 99 -6.76 4.14 17.70
C ALA A 99 -7.12 2.77 17.10
N ARG A 100 -8.31 2.64 16.50
CA ARG A 100 -8.73 1.39 15.84
C ARG A 100 -7.93 1.08 14.58
N GLN A 101 -7.52 2.11 13.85
CA GLN A 101 -6.75 1.98 12.61
C GLN A 101 -5.24 2.07 12.84
N ARG A 102 -4.79 2.20 14.09
CA ARG A 102 -3.38 2.43 14.46
C ARG A 102 -2.74 3.55 13.63
N ILE A 103 -3.51 4.61 13.39
CA ILE A 103 -3.04 5.82 12.75
C ILE A 103 -2.63 6.78 13.86
N THR A 104 -1.41 7.30 13.78
CA THR A 104 -0.93 8.34 14.68
C THR A 104 -0.73 9.63 13.92
N LEU A 105 -0.78 10.76 14.62
CA LEU A 105 -0.50 12.07 14.03
C LEU A 105 0.98 12.41 14.21
N MET A 106 1.53 13.12 13.24
CA MET A 106 2.92 13.58 13.25
C MET A 106 3.01 15.03 12.79
N ALA A 107 3.79 15.81 13.51
CA ALA A 107 4.16 17.17 13.11
C ALA A 107 5.68 17.23 12.89
N VAL A 108 6.15 17.97 11.88
CA VAL A 108 7.59 18.12 11.58
C VAL A 108 7.95 19.58 11.56
N ASP A 109 9.03 19.92 12.27
CA ASP A 109 9.54 21.27 12.37
C ASP A 109 10.54 21.61 11.25
N SER A 110 10.92 22.88 11.17
CA SER A 110 11.87 23.40 10.18
C SER A 110 13.30 22.85 10.32
N GLU A 111 13.61 22.17 11.43
CA GLU A 111 14.90 21.55 11.70
C GLU A 111 14.88 20.02 11.43
N GLY A 112 13.75 19.49 10.91
CA GLY A 112 13.55 18.05 10.70
C GLY A 112 13.21 17.30 11.99
N GLY A 113 12.97 18.00 13.09
CA GLY A 113 12.45 17.40 14.32
C GLY A 113 11.00 17.00 14.16
N TYR A 114 10.62 15.79 14.62
CA TYR A 114 9.23 15.36 14.58
C TYR A 114 8.63 15.18 15.97
N TYR A 115 7.34 15.40 16.07
CA TYR A 115 6.52 15.28 17.28
C TYR A 115 5.37 14.33 17.02
N THR A 116 5.05 13.51 18.02
CA THR A 116 3.92 12.58 17.99
C THR A 116 3.00 12.81 19.20
N GLU A 117 1.86 12.12 19.24
CA GLU A 117 0.91 12.18 20.36
C GLU A 117 1.51 11.73 21.70
N SER A 118 2.55 10.90 21.68
CA SER A 118 3.27 10.47 22.86
C SER A 118 4.21 11.54 23.45
N GLY A 119 4.34 12.68 22.78
CA GLY A 119 5.26 13.73 23.15
C GLY A 119 6.72 13.43 22.77
N ASN A 120 6.97 12.32 22.12
CA ASN A 120 8.31 11.98 21.65
C ASN A 120 8.76 12.95 20.56
N ARG A 121 9.96 13.48 20.74
CA ARG A 121 10.66 14.25 19.73
C ARG A 121 11.79 13.39 19.19
N GLY A 122 11.75 13.10 17.91
CA GLY A 122 12.85 12.48 17.17
C GLY A 122 13.40 13.40 16.12
N LEU A 123 14.39 12.93 15.38
CA LEU A 123 14.94 13.62 14.22
C LEU A 123 14.88 12.66 13.03
N PHE A 124 14.35 13.09 11.91
CA PHE A 124 14.51 12.35 10.67
C PHE A 124 15.98 12.41 10.25
N ARG A 125 16.60 11.24 10.08
CA ARG A 125 18.01 11.16 9.66
C ARG A 125 18.19 11.51 8.19
N GLU A 126 17.16 11.35 7.40
CA GLU A 126 17.12 11.60 5.96
C GLU A 126 16.43 12.95 5.70
N LEU A 127 17.15 14.04 6.03
CA LEU A 127 16.67 15.42 5.80
C LEU A 127 16.49 15.73 4.30
N ASP A 128 17.06 14.94 3.41
CA ASP A 128 17.04 15.15 1.96
C ASP A 128 15.60 15.25 1.41
N TYR A 129 14.64 14.59 2.05
CA TYR A 129 13.21 14.70 1.67
C TYR A 129 12.62 16.09 1.87
N PHE A 130 13.26 16.93 2.71
CA PHE A 130 12.77 18.26 3.05
C PHE A 130 13.56 19.38 2.37
N GLU A 131 14.69 19.08 1.72
CA GLU A 131 15.55 20.09 1.09
C GLU A 131 14.82 20.88 0.00
N GLU A 132 13.99 20.22 -0.80
CA GLU A 132 13.20 20.85 -1.86
C GLU A 132 11.89 21.46 -1.35
N SER A 133 11.58 21.32 -0.06
CA SER A 133 10.33 21.80 0.57
C SER A 133 9.06 21.42 -0.23
N PRO A 134 8.87 20.15 -0.61
CA PRO A 134 7.72 19.75 -1.38
C PRO A 134 6.41 20.00 -0.63
N GLU A 135 5.30 20.15 -1.37
CA GLU A 135 3.99 20.33 -0.75
C GLU A 135 3.53 19.06 -0.01
N LYS A 136 3.77 17.89 -0.60
CA LYS A 136 3.37 16.59 -0.07
C LYS A 136 4.54 15.63 -0.04
N ILE A 137 4.70 14.94 1.08
CA ILE A 137 5.76 13.96 1.30
C ILE A 137 5.13 12.65 1.74
N SER A 138 5.47 11.56 1.07
CA SER A 138 5.16 10.21 1.55
C SER A 138 6.39 9.33 1.49
N PHE A 139 6.65 8.58 2.56
CA PHE A 139 7.75 7.64 2.63
C PHE A 139 7.46 6.52 3.63
N VAL A 140 8.23 5.44 3.51
CA VAL A 140 8.19 4.32 4.45
C VAL A 140 9.46 4.37 5.29
N PHE A 141 9.33 4.21 6.59
CA PHE A 141 10.45 4.06 7.49
C PHE A 141 10.25 2.90 8.46
N ASP A 142 11.35 2.29 8.86
CA ASP A 142 11.34 1.24 9.86
C ASP A 142 11.48 1.85 11.25
N SER A 143 10.47 1.65 12.08
CA SER A 143 10.49 2.13 13.45
C SER A 143 11.51 1.34 14.27
N MET A 144 12.48 2.05 14.87
CA MET A 144 13.48 1.42 15.73
C MET A 144 12.92 0.91 17.07
N THR A 145 11.71 1.33 17.44
CA THR A 145 11.10 1.00 18.74
C THR A 145 10.28 -0.28 18.72
N ASP A 146 9.62 -0.58 17.63
CA ASP A 146 8.71 -1.72 17.51
C ASP A 146 9.04 -2.66 16.33
N ASN A 147 10.11 -2.35 15.59
CA ASN A 147 10.57 -3.12 14.42
C ASN A 147 9.48 -3.29 13.34
N GLN A 148 8.57 -2.31 13.24
CA GLN A 148 7.48 -2.28 12.28
C GLN A 148 7.73 -1.23 11.22
N SER A 149 7.44 -1.57 9.96
CA SER A 149 7.48 -0.60 8.87
C SER A 149 6.23 0.29 8.95
N LYS A 150 6.46 1.61 8.91
CA LYS A 150 5.41 2.64 8.98
C LYS A 150 5.41 3.47 7.72
N MET A 151 4.23 3.76 7.22
CA MET A 151 4.03 4.68 6.11
C MET A 151 3.63 6.04 6.63
N VAL A 152 4.31 7.08 6.18
CA VAL A 152 4.10 8.48 6.58
C VAL A 152 3.52 9.24 5.41
N PHE A 153 2.51 10.08 5.70
CA PHE A 153 1.93 11.05 4.79
C PHE A 153 1.95 12.41 5.47
N LEU A 154 2.71 13.33 4.92
CA LEU A 154 2.86 14.69 5.44
C LEU A 154 2.45 15.70 4.39
N ASP A 155 1.61 16.65 4.77
CA ASP A 155 1.24 17.81 3.96
C ASP A 155 1.90 19.06 4.54
N ARG A 156 2.37 19.93 3.67
CA ARG A 156 2.93 21.20 4.08
C ARG A 156 1.81 22.12 4.54
N LEU A 157 1.95 22.66 5.75
CA LEU A 157 1.00 23.64 6.26
C LEU A 157 1.03 24.90 5.38
N PRO A 158 -0.12 25.37 4.88
CA PRO A 158 -0.20 26.62 4.10
C PRO A 158 0.39 27.81 4.84
N GLU A 159 0.18 27.85 6.17
CA GLU A 159 0.77 28.79 7.09
C GLU A 159 1.53 28.02 8.17
N PRO A 160 2.86 28.20 8.28
CA PRO A 160 3.64 27.57 9.34
C PRO A 160 3.15 27.94 10.73
N ILE A 161 3.10 26.95 11.64
CA ILE A 161 2.67 27.18 13.02
C ILE A 161 3.90 27.48 13.87
N HIS A 162 3.92 28.64 14.51
CA HIS A 162 4.98 29.05 15.39
C HIS A 162 4.65 28.71 16.83
N LEU A 163 5.41 27.78 17.39
CA LEU A 163 5.26 27.33 18.77
C LEU A 163 6.31 28.01 19.65
N GLN A 164 5.89 28.46 20.85
CA GLN A 164 6.77 29.08 21.81
C GLN A 164 6.85 28.24 23.10
N ASN A 165 8.05 27.72 23.41
CA ASN A 165 8.31 26.99 24.63
C ASN A 165 9.36 27.72 25.46
N GLY A 166 8.91 28.64 26.31
CA GLY A 166 9.80 29.55 27.00
C GLY A 166 10.56 30.46 26.02
N GLU A 167 11.87 30.38 26.01
CA GLU A 167 12.72 31.16 25.08
C GLU A 167 12.89 30.49 23.70
N LYS A 168 12.58 29.19 23.59
CA LYS A 168 12.75 28.45 22.34
C LYS A 168 11.54 28.61 21.44
N LYS A 169 11.80 29.03 20.20
CA LYS A 169 10.78 29.07 19.12
C LYS A 169 10.98 27.82 18.23
N THR A 170 9.88 27.18 17.89
CA THR A 170 9.85 26.03 16.97
C THR A 170 8.80 26.33 15.90
N THR A 171 9.14 26.10 14.65
CA THR A 171 8.23 26.34 13.53
C THR A 171 7.85 25.01 12.91
N ILE A 172 6.57 24.63 12.99
CA ILE A 172 6.03 23.43 12.34
C ILE A 172 5.74 23.78 10.88
N LEU A 173 6.32 23.00 9.99
CA LEU A 173 6.14 23.13 8.54
C LEU A 173 5.22 22.09 7.94
N TYR A 174 5.26 20.85 8.48
CA TYR A 174 4.48 19.72 7.97
C TYR A 174 3.65 19.11 9.07
N PHE A 175 2.47 18.63 8.68
CA PHE A 175 1.60 17.88 9.54
C PHE A 175 0.97 16.72 8.77
N GLY A 176 0.71 15.61 9.44
CA GLY A 176 0.12 14.47 8.77
C GLY A 176 -0.06 13.25 9.64
N ILE A 177 -0.10 12.10 9.00
CA ILE A 177 -0.41 10.82 9.61
C ILE A 177 0.71 9.81 9.41
N VAL A 178 0.80 8.89 10.36
CA VAL A 178 1.67 7.71 10.33
C VAL A 178 0.80 6.48 10.48
N GLN A 179 0.95 5.53 9.60
CA GLN A 179 0.20 4.28 9.59
C GLN A 179 1.11 3.06 9.65
N ASP A 180 0.76 2.06 10.45
CA ASP A 180 1.43 0.77 10.46
C ASP A 180 1.14 0.00 9.18
N MET A 181 2.19 -0.44 8.47
CA MET A 181 2.05 -1.16 7.20
C MET A 181 1.46 -2.56 7.36
N GLU A 182 1.57 -3.18 8.54
CA GLU A 182 0.95 -4.49 8.81
C GLU A 182 -0.58 -4.49 8.65
N GLN A 183 -1.21 -3.31 8.72
CA GLN A 183 -2.66 -3.17 8.55
C GLN A 183 -3.10 -2.88 7.11
N LEU A 184 -2.16 -2.60 6.22
CA LEU A 184 -2.43 -2.46 4.78
C LEU A 184 -2.51 -3.82 4.07
N ASN A 185 -2.20 -4.90 4.81
CA ASN A 185 -2.30 -6.27 4.31
C ASN A 185 -3.64 -6.85 4.79
N PRO A 186 -4.65 -6.99 3.89
CA PRO A 186 -5.96 -7.55 4.22
C PRO A 186 -5.89 -9.04 4.57
#